data_4505952fcc3087092c20b855ab1f833f
#
_entry.id   4505952fcc3087092c20b855ab1f833f
#
_cell.length_a   1.000
_cell.length_b   1.000
_cell.length_c   1.000
_cell.angle_alpha   90.00
_cell.angle_beta   90.00
_cell.angle_gamma   90.00
#
_symmetry.space_group_name_H-M   'P 1'
#
loop_
_entity.id
_entity.type
_entity.pdbx_description
1 polymer ?
#
loop_
_entity_poly.entity_id
_entity_poly.type
_entity_poly.pdbx_seq_one_letter_code
_entity_poly.pdbx_strand_id
1 'polypeptide(L)'
;MDKTGCYEFMAEPFHCDFSGRLFMGHLGNHMLNAADFHSSARGFGMKYLMTIQRSWVLSRLAIEMEEMPRQYTKFNVETWVESAMRYFTSRNFRVVDGEGKVYGYGRSIWAMIDTESRQPTDIYAIDNGAIEQWIVKDKECPIDKGGRVKMSDKAELVRTIDTYYNDVDINGHVNSVKYIEHILDLWPMDWYREYAIKRFEIAYVAEAHAGEQLSFYMEQEGEDLVYNVRIVRTDGTECCRSKVSFIAAR
;
A
#
# COMPACT_ATOMS: atom_id res chain seq x y z
N MET A 1 -12.89 5.38 23.11
CA MET A 1 -12.85 5.27 21.62
C MET A 1 -12.33 3.89 21.29
N ASP A 2 -12.91 3.22 20.29
CA ASP A 2 -12.45 1.89 19.87
C ASP A 2 -11.03 1.97 19.29
N LYS A 3 -10.22 0.95 19.57
CA LYS A 3 -8.85 0.83 19.03
C LYS A 3 -8.84 0.42 17.55
N THR A 4 -9.91 -0.17 17.06
CA THR A 4 -10.12 -0.49 15.64
C THR A 4 -10.95 0.63 14.99
N GLY A 5 -10.51 1.12 13.84
CA GLY A 5 -11.30 1.99 12.98
C GLY A 5 -12.09 1.16 11.98
N CYS A 6 -13.28 1.63 11.60
CA CYS A 6 -14.11 1.04 10.56
C CYS A 6 -14.65 2.15 9.69
N TYR A 7 -14.39 2.09 8.38
CA TYR A 7 -14.71 3.15 7.43
C TYR A 7 -15.42 2.56 6.22
N GLU A 8 -16.64 3.07 5.93
CA GLU A 8 -17.41 2.66 4.76
C GLU A 8 -16.88 3.34 3.49
N PHE A 9 -16.75 2.54 2.44
CA PHE A 9 -16.45 2.95 1.07
C PHE A 9 -17.43 2.28 0.10
N MET A 10 -17.37 2.70 -1.15
CA MET A 10 -18.08 2.08 -2.25
C MET A 10 -17.10 1.75 -3.37
N ALA A 11 -17.34 0.65 -4.06
CA ALA A 11 -16.66 0.38 -5.33
C ALA A 11 -17.36 1.17 -6.43
N GLU A 12 -16.93 2.42 -6.63
CA GLU A 12 -17.49 3.31 -7.65
C GLU A 12 -17.19 2.75 -9.05
N PRO A 13 -18.15 2.87 -10.02
CA PRO A 13 -17.98 2.27 -11.35
C PRO A 13 -16.69 2.66 -12.07
N PHE A 14 -16.25 3.93 -11.93
CA PHE A 14 -15.03 4.43 -12.57
C PHE A 14 -13.73 4.04 -11.84
N HIS A 15 -13.86 3.38 -10.68
CA HIS A 15 -12.74 2.78 -9.94
C HIS A 15 -12.71 1.24 -10.09
N CYS A 16 -13.50 0.72 -11.04
CA CYS A 16 -13.57 -0.71 -11.34
C CYS A 16 -12.97 -1.04 -12.70
N ASP A 17 -12.43 -2.24 -12.81
CA ASP A 17 -11.88 -2.78 -14.05
C ASP A 17 -12.98 -3.24 -15.02
N PHE A 18 -12.57 -3.78 -16.17
CA PHE A 18 -13.46 -4.30 -17.21
C PHE A 18 -14.35 -5.47 -16.74
N SER A 19 -14.00 -6.16 -15.65
CA SER A 19 -14.77 -7.23 -15.04
C SER A 19 -15.77 -6.72 -13.99
N GLY A 20 -15.80 -5.40 -13.76
CA GLY A 20 -16.62 -4.74 -12.75
C GLY A 20 -16.12 -4.95 -11.33
N ARG A 21 -14.85 -5.22 -11.12
CA ARG A 21 -14.20 -5.36 -9.82
C ARG A 21 -13.34 -4.14 -9.52
N LEU A 22 -13.32 -3.72 -8.26
CA LEU A 22 -12.51 -2.59 -7.81
C LEU A 22 -11.03 -2.81 -8.16
N PHE A 23 -10.37 -1.81 -8.77
CA PHE A 23 -8.92 -1.87 -9.01
C PHE A 23 -8.12 -2.00 -7.71
N MET A 24 -7.06 -2.78 -7.73
CA MET A 24 -6.14 -2.95 -6.60
C MET A 24 -5.54 -1.61 -6.11
N GLY A 25 -5.20 -0.70 -7.03
CA GLY A 25 -4.70 0.64 -6.69
C GLY A 25 -5.73 1.45 -5.91
N HIS A 26 -7.00 1.44 -6.34
CA HIS A 26 -8.08 2.13 -5.63
C HIS A 26 -8.38 1.49 -4.27
N LEU A 27 -8.32 0.16 -4.15
CA LEU A 27 -8.42 -0.51 -2.85
C LEU A 27 -7.27 -0.07 -1.92
N GLY A 28 -6.03 -0.03 -2.45
CA GLY A 28 -4.87 0.49 -1.72
C GLY A 28 -5.12 1.92 -1.22
N ASN A 29 -5.66 2.79 -2.08
CA ASN A 29 -6.01 4.16 -1.70
C ASN A 29 -7.05 4.20 -0.56
N HIS A 30 -8.10 3.38 -0.60
CA HIS A 30 -9.09 3.29 0.49
C HIS A 30 -8.44 2.80 1.80
N MET A 31 -7.52 1.83 1.74
CA MET A 31 -6.78 1.37 2.92
C MET A 31 -5.91 2.49 3.52
N LEU A 32 -5.17 3.23 2.68
CA LEU A 32 -4.31 4.32 3.14
C LEU A 32 -5.14 5.47 3.73
N ASN A 33 -6.29 5.82 3.13
CA ASN A 33 -7.22 6.80 3.67
C ASN A 33 -7.80 6.34 5.02
N ALA A 34 -8.22 5.08 5.14
CA ALA A 34 -8.69 4.52 6.42
C ALA A 34 -7.61 4.59 7.50
N ALA A 35 -6.34 4.37 7.15
CA ALA A 35 -5.20 4.52 8.06
C ALA A 35 -5.03 5.96 8.55
N ASP A 36 -5.13 6.95 7.66
CA ASP A 36 -5.02 8.36 8.03
C ASP A 36 -6.23 8.81 8.87
N PHE A 37 -7.45 8.47 8.49
CA PHE A 37 -8.66 8.78 9.27
C PHE A 37 -8.57 8.21 10.68
N HIS A 38 -8.10 6.96 10.79
CA HIS A 38 -7.90 6.30 12.09
C HIS A 38 -6.85 7.02 12.94
N SER A 39 -5.72 7.38 12.35
CA SER A 39 -4.63 8.09 13.03
C SER A 39 -5.04 9.50 13.40
N SER A 40 -5.75 10.21 12.51
CA SER A 40 -6.25 11.57 12.74
C SER A 40 -7.23 11.65 13.90
N ALA A 41 -8.15 10.67 14.02
CA ALA A 41 -9.10 10.61 15.14
C ALA A 41 -8.43 10.33 16.50
N ARG A 42 -7.15 9.92 16.51
CA ARG A 42 -6.38 9.53 17.70
C ARG A 42 -5.16 10.39 18.00
N GLY A 43 -5.06 11.56 17.34
CA GLY A 43 -3.97 12.51 17.58
C GLY A 43 -2.65 12.20 16.88
N PHE A 44 -2.63 11.24 15.91
CA PHE A 44 -1.45 10.83 15.17
C PHE A 44 -1.59 11.04 13.65
N GLY A 45 -2.62 11.78 13.21
CA GLY A 45 -2.86 12.06 11.81
C GLY A 45 -1.93 13.11 11.23
N MET A 46 -1.85 13.16 9.91
CA MET A 46 -0.94 14.02 9.15
C MET A 46 -1.07 15.49 9.58
N LYS A 47 -2.30 16.01 9.73
CA LYS A 47 -2.54 17.42 10.08
C LYS A 47 -1.87 17.84 11.39
N TYR A 48 -1.93 16.99 12.42
CA TYR A 48 -1.28 17.27 13.70
C TYR A 48 0.24 17.11 13.58
N LEU A 49 0.70 16.01 12.98
CA LEU A 49 2.13 15.72 12.85
C LEU A 49 2.88 16.82 12.11
N MET A 50 2.29 17.41 11.08
CA MET A 50 2.88 18.54 10.36
C MET A 50 3.14 19.75 11.27
N THR A 51 2.31 19.98 12.29
CA THR A 51 2.52 21.10 13.25
C THR A 51 3.75 20.91 14.14
N ILE A 52 4.23 19.67 14.25
CA ILE A 52 5.42 19.32 15.04
C ILE A 52 6.56 18.80 14.15
N GLN A 53 6.53 19.14 12.85
CA GLN A 53 7.55 18.75 11.86
C GLN A 53 7.76 17.23 11.77
N ARG A 54 6.68 16.46 11.83
CA ARG A 54 6.69 15.00 11.71
C ARG A 54 5.77 14.56 10.59
N SER A 55 6.07 13.39 10.01
CA SER A 55 5.20 12.76 9.01
C SER A 55 5.33 11.25 9.07
N TRP A 56 4.25 10.56 8.66
CA TRP A 56 4.29 9.15 8.35
C TRP A 56 4.76 8.93 6.92
N VAL A 57 5.69 7.99 6.75
CA VAL A 57 6.10 7.49 5.44
C VAL A 57 5.73 6.02 5.36
N LEU A 58 5.00 5.65 4.32
CA LEU A 58 4.69 4.26 4.03
C LEU A 58 5.95 3.54 3.58
N SER A 59 6.40 2.56 4.36
CA SER A 59 7.59 1.76 4.05
C SER A 59 7.23 0.48 3.33
N ARG A 60 6.11 -0.16 3.72
CA ARG A 60 5.65 -1.42 3.10
C ARG A 60 4.14 -1.49 3.09
N LEU A 61 3.60 -2.14 2.06
CA LEU A 61 2.20 -2.50 1.96
C LEU A 61 2.09 -3.90 1.34
N ALA A 62 1.28 -4.75 1.95
CA ALA A 62 0.86 -6.03 1.40
C ALA A 62 -0.67 -6.07 1.40
N ILE A 63 -1.26 -6.49 0.28
CA ILE A 63 -2.71 -6.67 0.11
C ILE A 63 -2.92 -8.07 -0.43
N GLU A 64 -3.76 -8.86 0.23
CA GLU A 64 -4.15 -10.19 -0.21
C GLU A 64 -5.66 -10.33 -0.19
N MET A 65 -6.22 -10.68 -1.35
CA MET A 65 -7.66 -10.70 -1.56
C MET A 65 -8.12 -12.10 -1.97
N GLU A 66 -9.24 -12.53 -1.41
CA GLU A 66 -9.99 -13.71 -1.90
C GLU A 66 -10.90 -13.31 -3.06
N GLU A 67 -11.48 -12.12 -2.96
CA GLU A 67 -12.36 -11.53 -3.96
C GLU A 67 -12.28 -10.00 -3.88
N MET A 68 -12.37 -9.32 -5.02
CA MET A 68 -12.46 -7.86 -5.05
C MET A 68 -13.93 -7.41 -4.96
N PRO A 69 -14.25 -6.33 -4.21
CA PRO A 69 -15.58 -5.74 -4.21
C PRO A 69 -16.04 -5.41 -5.64
N ARG A 70 -17.29 -5.71 -5.96
CA ARG A 70 -17.89 -5.41 -7.28
C ARG A 70 -18.43 -3.99 -7.32
N GLN A 71 -18.55 -3.44 -8.50
CA GLN A 71 -19.14 -2.11 -8.73
C GLN A 71 -20.46 -1.95 -7.97
N TYR A 72 -20.66 -0.75 -7.39
CA TYR A 72 -21.78 -0.36 -6.52
C TYR A 72 -21.84 -1.10 -5.17
N THR A 73 -20.94 -2.04 -4.88
CA THR A 73 -20.90 -2.69 -3.57
C THR A 73 -20.34 -1.71 -2.53
N LYS A 74 -21.07 -1.54 -1.43
CA LYS A 74 -20.56 -0.91 -0.22
C LYS A 74 -19.73 -1.92 0.56
N PHE A 75 -18.59 -1.48 1.07
CA PHE A 75 -17.70 -2.29 1.89
C PHE A 75 -17.05 -1.44 2.97
N ASN A 76 -16.58 -2.09 4.01
CA ASN A 76 -15.85 -1.44 5.09
C ASN A 76 -14.37 -1.82 5.04
N VAL A 77 -13.52 -0.85 5.29
CA VAL A 77 -12.12 -1.08 5.63
C VAL A 77 -11.97 -0.90 7.14
N GLU A 78 -11.77 -2.00 7.82
CA GLU A 78 -11.35 -1.97 9.22
C GLU A 78 -9.84 -1.83 9.29
N THR A 79 -9.34 -1.05 10.25
CA THR A 79 -7.90 -0.87 10.43
C THR A 79 -7.54 -0.76 11.92
N TRP A 80 -6.39 -1.33 12.29
CA TRP A 80 -5.84 -1.27 13.64
C TRP A 80 -4.32 -1.29 13.63
N VAL A 81 -3.71 -0.70 14.66
CA VAL A 81 -2.27 -0.78 14.90
C VAL A 81 -1.97 -2.09 15.61
N GLU A 82 -1.15 -2.95 14.99
CA GLU A 82 -0.71 -4.23 15.56
C GLU A 82 0.43 -4.03 16.56
N SER A 83 1.36 -3.16 16.23
CA SER A 83 2.54 -2.89 17.05
C SER A 83 3.15 -1.54 16.76
N ALA A 84 3.86 -1.00 17.74
CA ALA A 84 4.74 0.15 17.57
C ALA A 84 6.15 -0.22 18.05
N MET A 85 7.15 0.27 17.32
CA MET A 85 8.55 0.26 17.67
C MET A 85 9.06 1.70 17.64
N ARG A 86 10.29 1.93 18.05
CA ARG A 86 10.84 3.29 18.17
C ARG A 86 10.60 4.17 16.94
N TYR A 87 10.75 3.64 15.73
CA TYR A 87 10.68 4.38 14.48
C TYR A 87 9.57 3.90 13.53
N PHE A 88 8.92 2.78 13.84
CA PHE A 88 7.99 2.11 12.95
C PHE A 88 6.73 1.66 13.67
N THR A 89 5.61 1.68 12.93
CA THR A 89 4.38 0.98 13.34
C THR A 89 4.01 -0.06 12.31
N SER A 90 3.44 -1.18 12.79
CA SER A 90 2.74 -2.15 11.94
C SER A 90 1.25 -1.93 12.07
N ARG A 91 0.57 -1.89 10.94
CA ARG A 91 -0.88 -1.67 10.85
C ARG A 91 -1.49 -2.72 9.95
N ASN A 92 -2.66 -3.20 10.33
CA ASN A 92 -3.43 -4.18 9.59
C ASN A 92 -4.74 -3.58 9.07
N PHE A 93 -5.27 -4.24 8.04
CA PHE A 93 -6.56 -3.94 7.42
C PHE A 93 -7.35 -5.21 7.21
N ARG A 94 -8.68 -5.11 7.30
CA ARG A 94 -9.62 -6.13 6.87
C ARG A 94 -10.67 -5.46 6.00
N VAL A 95 -10.90 -6.00 4.81
CA VAL A 95 -11.94 -5.55 3.89
C VAL A 95 -13.13 -6.45 4.05
N VAL A 96 -14.31 -5.91 4.37
CA VAL A 96 -15.49 -6.67 4.74
C VAL A 96 -16.75 -5.96 4.25
N ASP A 97 -17.79 -6.72 3.86
CA ASP A 97 -19.08 -6.14 3.53
C ASP A 97 -19.93 -5.84 4.78
N GLY A 98 -21.16 -5.34 4.55
CA GLY A 98 -22.10 -5.04 5.63
C GLY A 98 -22.66 -6.26 6.36
N GLU A 99 -22.50 -7.47 5.80
CA GLU A 99 -22.97 -8.74 6.36
C GLU A 99 -21.86 -9.51 7.08
N GLY A 100 -20.63 -9.00 7.02
CA GLY A 100 -19.46 -9.60 7.66
C GLY A 100 -18.65 -10.56 6.77
N LYS A 101 -18.99 -10.68 5.47
CA LYS A 101 -18.16 -11.41 4.50
C LYS A 101 -16.83 -10.71 4.35
N VAL A 102 -15.75 -11.43 4.52
CA VAL A 102 -14.38 -10.91 4.34
C VAL A 102 -13.96 -11.05 2.89
N TYR A 103 -13.58 -9.94 2.27
CA TYR A 103 -12.99 -9.89 0.92
C TYR A 103 -11.49 -10.15 0.93
N GLY A 104 -10.79 -9.73 1.99
CA GLY A 104 -9.36 -9.87 2.12
C GLY A 104 -8.77 -9.02 3.23
N TYR A 105 -7.45 -8.95 3.23
CA TYR A 105 -6.68 -8.29 4.28
C TYR A 105 -5.53 -7.46 3.68
N GLY A 106 -5.04 -6.52 4.49
CA GLY A 106 -3.83 -5.77 4.20
C GLY A 106 -2.94 -5.64 5.43
N ARG A 107 -1.65 -5.47 5.20
CA ARG A 107 -0.65 -5.12 6.21
C ARG A 107 0.21 -3.97 5.71
N SER A 108 0.55 -3.05 6.58
CA SER A 108 1.47 -1.96 6.26
C SER A 108 2.46 -1.70 7.38
N ILE A 109 3.63 -1.17 6.99
CA ILE A 109 4.64 -0.67 7.92
C ILE A 109 4.87 0.80 7.60
N TRP A 110 4.80 1.63 8.62
CA TRP A 110 4.98 3.07 8.52
C TRP A 110 6.16 3.52 9.36
N ALA A 111 7.01 4.37 8.78
CA ALA A 111 8.08 5.03 9.50
C ALA A 111 7.63 6.44 9.91
N MET A 112 8.00 6.86 11.12
CA MET A 112 7.90 8.25 11.53
C MET A 112 9.21 8.96 11.19
N ILE A 113 9.11 10.07 10.46
CA ILE A 113 10.26 10.89 10.10
C ILE A 113 10.08 12.35 10.56
N ASP A 114 11.19 13.01 10.72
CA ASP A 114 11.27 14.47 10.76
C ASP A 114 11.19 15.01 9.33
N THR A 115 10.34 16.01 9.08
CA THR A 115 10.07 16.51 7.72
C THR A 115 11.19 17.36 7.16
N GLU A 116 12.04 17.96 8.02
CA GLU A 116 13.17 18.80 7.62
C GLU A 116 14.41 17.97 7.38
N SER A 117 14.84 17.18 8.38
CA SER A 117 16.04 16.36 8.30
C SER A 117 15.85 15.06 7.51
N ARG A 118 14.61 14.64 7.27
CA ARG A 118 14.22 13.36 6.64
C ARG A 118 14.70 12.11 7.41
N GLN A 119 15.09 12.28 8.68
CA GLN A 119 15.58 11.19 9.52
C GLN A 119 14.44 10.55 10.32
N PRO A 120 14.54 9.24 10.59
CA PRO A 120 13.59 8.56 11.48
C PRO A 120 13.55 9.21 12.86
N THR A 121 12.35 9.39 13.42
CA THR A 121 12.14 9.97 14.74
C THR A 121 11.41 9.03 15.68
N ASP A 122 11.62 9.26 16.98
CA ASP A 122 11.04 8.42 18.03
C ASP A 122 9.52 8.65 18.15
N ILE A 123 8.74 7.62 17.86
CA ILE A 123 7.26 7.65 17.93
C ILE A 123 6.81 7.84 19.37
N TYR A 124 7.55 7.30 20.34
CA TYR A 124 7.22 7.40 21.76
C TYR A 124 7.48 8.79 22.36
N ALA A 125 8.23 9.63 21.65
CA ALA A 125 8.40 11.05 22.03
C ALA A 125 7.13 11.88 21.80
N ILE A 126 6.15 11.37 21.04
CA ILE A 126 4.87 12.05 20.81
C ILE A 126 3.94 11.71 21.96
N ASP A 127 3.44 12.76 22.64
CA ASP A 127 2.47 12.67 23.74
C ASP A 127 2.83 11.58 24.78
N ASN A 128 4.13 11.51 25.15
CA ASN A 128 4.66 10.57 26.14
C ASN A 128 4.29 9.10 25.86
N GLY A 129 4.39 8.66 24.60
CA GLY A 129 4.12 7.28 24.22
C GLY A 129 2.64 6.94 24.09
N ALA A 130 1.79 7.93 23.86
CA ALA A 130 0.35 7.75 23.73
C ALA A 130 -0.07 6.74 22.62
N ILE A 131 0.83 6.41 21.68
CA ILE A 131 0.57 5.39 20.65
C ILE A 131 0.27 4.01 21.25
N GLU A 132 0.83 3.67 22.42
CA GLU A 132 0.65 2.34 23.03
C GLU A 132 -0.80 2.04 23.40
N GLN A 133 -1.56 3.05 23.80
CA GLN A 133 -2.98 2.87 24.13
C GLN A 133 -3.82 2.41 22.94
N TRP A 134 -3.34 2.61 21.72
CA TRP A 134 -4.04 2.28 20.48
C TRP A 134 -3.63 0.93 19.87
N ILE A 135 -2.64 0.25 20.44
CA ILE A 135 -2.21 -1.08 19.99
C ILE A 135 -3.28 -2.11 20.32
N VAL A 136 -3.63 -2.93 19.32
CA VAL A 136 -4.57 -4.06 19.41
C VAL A 136 -3.76 -5.35 19.39
N LYS A 137 -3.79 -6.10 20.49
CA LYS A 137 -2.99 -7.33 20.67
C LYS A 137 -3.78 -8.62 20.42
N ASP A 138 -5.10 -8.55 20.45
CA ASP A 138 -6.03 -9.66 20.42
C ASP A 138 -6.77 -9.82 19.06
N LYS A 139 -6.38 -9.04 18.04
CA LYS A 139 -6.94 -9.14 16.70
C LYS A 139 -5.87 -9.52 15.69
N GLU A 140 -5.99 -10.74 15.18
CA GLU A 140 -5.04 -11.27 14.21
C GLU A 140 -5.34 -10.79 12.79
N CYS A 141 -4.28 -10.71 11.98
CA CYS A 141 -4.36 -10.58 10.54
C CYS A 141 -3.77 -11.86 9.92
N PRO A 142 -4.55 -12.67 9.20
CA PRO A 142 -4.15 -14.02 8.80
C PRO A 142 -3.13 -14.06 7.66
N ILE A 143 -2.95 -12.96 6.91
CA ILE A 143 -1.99 -12.92 5.80
C ILE A 143 -0.56 -12.77 6.31
N ASP A 144 0.40 -13.28 5.54
CA ASP A 144 1.82 -13.16 5.85
C ASP A 144 2.29 -11.70 5.89
N LYS A 145 3.27 -11.43 6.74
CA LYS A 145 3.85 -10.06 6.91
C LYS A 145 4.58 -9.55 5.67
N GLY A 146 4.78 -10.40 4.69
CA GLY A 146 5.62 -10.11 3.55
C GLY A 146 7.11 -10.11 3.90
N GLY A 147 7.92 -10.54 2.97
CA GLY A 147 9.36 -10.61 3.08
C GLY A 147 10.07 -9.46 2.36
N ARG A 148 11.40 -9.49 2.39
CA ARG A 148 12.20 -8.67 1.50
C ARG A 148 12.13 -9.28 0.09
N VAL A 149 11.58 -8.54 -0.86
CA VAL A 149 11.61 -8.94 -2.27
C VAL A 149 13.06 -8.99 -2.75
N LYS A 150 13.52 -10.19 -3.09
CA LYS A 150 14.85 -10.41 -3.67
C LYS A 150 14.69 -10.42 -5.19
N MET A 151 15.61 -9.76 -5.86
CA MET A 151 15.69 -9.78 -7.32
C MET A 151 17.10 -10.15 -7.74
N SER A 152 17.17 -10.90 -8.83
CA SER A 152 18.44 -11.29 -9.43
C SER A 152 18.94 -10.22 -10.41
N ASP A 153 20.17 -10.37 -10.87
CA ASP A 153 20.75 -9.54 -11.94
C ASP A 153 20.16 -9.90 -13.33
N LYS A 154 19.30 -10.92 -13.40
CA LYS A 154 18.62 -11.37 -14.63
C LYS A 154 17.29 -10.67 -14.87
N ALA A 155 16.83 -9.83 -13.94
CA ALA A 155 15.60 -9.08 -14.13
C ALA A 155 15.69 -8.21 -15.39
N GLU A 156 14.69 -8.31 -16.26
CA GLU A 156 14.65 -7.64 -17.54
C GLU A 156 13.96 -6.27 -17.44
N LEU A 157 14.48 -5.28 -18.15
CA LEU A 157 13.80 -3.99 -18.34
C LEU A 157 12.60 -4.21 -19.26
N VAL A 158 11.38 -4.08 -18.69
CA VAL A 158 10.13 -4.33 -19.42
C VAL A 158 9.39 -3.06 -19.80
N ARG A 159 9.63 -1.96 -19.09
CA ARG A 159 8.95 -0.67 -19.36
C ARG A 159 9.74 0.49 -18.80
N THR A 160 9.60 1.65 -19.45
CA THR A 160 10.05 2.95 -18.93
C THR A 160 8.92 3.94 -19.14
N ILE A 161 8.63 4.76 -18.12
CA ILE A 161 7.61 5.81 -18.18
C ILE A 161 8.18 7.13 -17.68
N ASP A 162 7.62 8.23 -18.15
CA ASP A 162 7.81 9.54 -17.54
C ASP A 162 6.72 9.81 -16.51
N THR A 163 7.02 10.56 -15.45
CA THR A 163 6.06 10.93 -14.42
C THR A 163 5.48 12.31 -14.70
N TYR A 164 4.17 12.46 -14.48
CA TYR A 164 3.39 13.65 -14.81
C TYR A 164 2.56 14.14 -13.61
N TYR A 165 1.78 15.20 -13.84
CA TYR A 165 0.92 15.85 -12.85
C TYR A 165 0.04 14.85 -12.04
N ASN A 166 -0.58 13.87 -12.74
CA ASN A 166 -1.49 12.92 -12.09
C ASN A 166 -0.78 11.83 -11.27
N ASP A 167 0.55 11.74 -11.36
CA ASP A 167 1.33 10.80 -10.58
C ASP A 167 1.69 11.35 -9.20
N VAL A 168 1.61 12.68 -9.01
CA VAL A 168 2.16 13.37 -7.84
C VAL A 168 1.08 13.69 -6.81
N ASP A 169 1.38 13.43 -5.55
CA ASP A 169 0.51 13.67 -4.40
C ASP A 169 0.74 15.07 -3.76
N ILE A 170 0.02 15.31 -2.65
CA ILE A 170 0.09 16.56 -1.87
C ILE A 170 1.51 16.87 -1.32
N ASN A 171 2.37 15.86 -1.20
CA ASN A 171 3.75 16.01 -0.72
C ASN A 171 4.72 16.36 -1.85
N GLY A 172 4.26 16.41 -3.10
CA GLY A 172 5.10 16.66 -4.27
C GLY A 172 5.88 15.44 -4.77
N HIS A 173 5.55 14.24 -4.28
CA HIS A 173 6.18 12.99 -4.66
C HIS A 173 5.23 12.11 -5.46
N VAL A 174 5.79 11.19 -6.26
CA VAL A 174 4.98 10.15 -6.90
C VAL A 174 4.20 9.38 -5.84
N ASN A 175 2.88 9.40 -5.95
CA ASN A 175 1.97 8.81 -4.98
C ASN A 175 2.19 7.30 -4.86
N SER A 176 2.19 6.79 -3.63
CA SER A 176 2.36 5.37 -3.33
C SER A 176 1.41 4.47 -4.14
N VAL A 177 0.17 4.91 -4.37
CA VAL A 177 -0.82 4.16 -5.16
C VAL A 177 -0.46 4.14 -6.64
N LYS A 178 0.18 5.20 -7.18
CA LYS A 178 0.60 5.24 -8.57
C LYS A 178 1.66 4.19 -8.90
N TYR A 179 2.56 3.89 -7.96
CA TYR A 179 3.45 2.75 -8.14
C TYR A 179 2.70 1.43 -8.29
N ILE A 180 1.61 1.22 -7.53
CA ILE A 180 0.76 0.02 -7.66
C ILE A 180 0.14 -0.04 -9.07
N GLU A 181 -0.47 1.07 -9.52
CA GLU A 181 -1.11 1.15 -10.82
C GLU A 181 -0.11 0.89 -11.96
N HIS A 182 1.04 1.58 -11.96
CA HIS A 182 2.07 1.40 -12.98
C HIS A 182 2.70 -0.01 -13.00
N ILE A 183 2.84 -0.67 -11.84
CA ILE A 183 3.30 -2.06 -11.78
C ILE A 183 2.26 -2.97 -12.41
N LEU A 184 0.99 -2.79 -12.09
CA LEU A 184 -0.08 -3.64 -12.62
C LEU A 184 -0.31 -3.41 -14.13
N ASP A 185 0.06 -2.26 -14.65
CA ASP A 185 0.06 -1.97 -16.10
C ASP A 185 1.18 -2.72 -16.89
N LEU A 186 2.03 -3.50 -16.24
CA LEU A 186 3.05 -4.30 -16.93
C LEU A 186 2.48 -5.51 -17.66
N TRP A 187 1.28 -5.96 -17.29
CA TRP A 187 0.60 -7.08 -17.94
C TRP A 187 -0.50 -6.59 -18.90
N PRO A 188 -0.67 -7.23 -20.07
CA PRO A 188 -1.70 -6.85 -21.04
C PRO A 188 -3.10 -7.22 -20.54
N MET A 189 -4.14 -6.63 -21.16
CA MET A 189 -5.54 -6.88 -20.80
C MET A 189 -5.93 -8.36 -20.88
N ASP A 190 -5.37 -9.12 -21.83
CA ASP A 190 -5.68 -10.54 -21.97
C ASP A 190 -5.18 -11.37 -20.77
N TRP A 191 -4.07 -10.93 -20.14
CA TRP A 191 -3.61 -11.52 -18.89
C TRP A 191 -4.67 -11.45 -17.80
N TYR A 192 -5.30 -10.29 -17.61
CA TYR A 192 -6.33 -10.06 -16.59
C TYR A 192 -7.68 -10.72 -16.91
N ARG A 193 -7.88 -11.25 -18.12
CA ARG A 193 -9.01 -12.13 -18.46
C ARG A 193 -8.81 -13.56 -17.97
N GLU A 194 -7.57 -14.00 -17.89
CA GLU A 194 -7.18 -15.36 -17.48
C GLU A 194 -6.78 -15.44 -16.00
N TYR A 195 -6.24 -14.35 -15.45
CA TYR A 195 -5.67 -14.33 -14.11
C TYR A 195 -6.21 -13.16 -13.28
N ALA A 196 -6.35 -13.42 -11.98
CA ALA A 196 -6.69 -12.41 -10.97
C ALA A 196 -5.53 -12.20 -10.01
N ILE A 197 -5.35 -10.98 -9.52
CA ILE A 197 -4.34 -10.67 -8.51
C ILE A 197 -4.77 -11.30 -7.18
N LYS A 198 -3.98 -12.25 -6.68
CA LYS A 198 -4.19 -12.85 -5.36
C LYS A 198 -3.53 -12.02 -4.27
N ARG A 199 -2.28 -11.60 -4.49
CA ARG A 199 -1.50 -10.84 -3.51
C ARG A 199 -0.59 -9.83 -4.20
N PHE A 200 -0.52 -8.65 -3.62
CA PHE A 200 0.35 -7.58 -4.03
C PHE A 200 1.17 -7.10 -2.84
N GLU A 201 2.48 -7.08 -2.97
CA GLU A 201 3.41 -6.55 -1.96
C GLU A 201 4.28 -5.46 -2.57
N ILE A 202 4.51 -4.40 -1.83
CA ILE A 202 5.43 -3.33 -2.22
C ILE A 202 6.22 -2.83 -1.02
N ALA A 203 7.52 -2.59 -1.21
CA ALA A 203 8.41 -1.93 -0.28
C ALA A 203 8.96 -0.67 -0.94
N TYR A 204 8.70 0.47 -0.35
CA TYR A 204 9.18 1.78 -0.80
C TYR A 204 10.55 2.06 -0.20
N VAL A 205 11.48 2.52 -1.03
CA VAL A 205 12.89 2.75 -0.68
C VAL A 205 13.25 4.22 -0.82
N ALA A 206 12.89 4.83 -1.95
CA ALA A 206 13.14 6.24 -2.23
C ALA A 206 11.94 6.87 -2.95
N GLU A 207 11.82 8.17 -2.82
CA GLU A 207 10.78 8.97 -3.48
C GLU A 207 11.18 9.30 -4.92
N ALA A 208 10.18 9.49 -5.78
CA ALA A 208 10.35 10.06 -7.11
C ALA A 208 9.45 11.30 -7.26
N HIS A 209 9.76 12.17 -8.22
CA HIS A 209 9.11 13.46 -8.42
C HIS A 209 8.56 13.58 -9.85
N ALA A 210 7.71 14.59 -10.08
CA ALA A 210 7.23 14.91 -11.42
C ALA A 210 8.39 15.23 -12.37
N GLY A 211 8.33 14.70 -13.60
CA GLY A 211 9.34 14.89 -14.61
C GLY A 211 10.51 13.90 -14.53
N GLU A 212 10.54 13.02 -13.53
CA GLU A 212 11.49 11.93 -13.48
C GLU A 212 11.01 10.75 -14.31
N GLN A 213 11.96 10.00 -14.86
CA GLN A 213 11.70 8.78 -15.59
C GLN A 213 11.89 7.57 -14.70
N LEU A 214 10.94 6.63 -14.76
CA LEU A 214 10.92 5.39 -13.99
C LEU A 214 11.08 4.18 -14.91
N SER A 215 12.08 3.35 -14.63
CA SER A 215 12.38 2.10 -15.35
C SER A 215 11.95 0.89 -14.53
N PHE A 216 11.17 0.02 -15.13
CA PHE A 216 10.58 -1.17 -14.51
C PHE A 216 11.34 -2.41 -14.95
N TYR A 217 11.95 -3.08 -13.98
CA TYR A 217 12.62 -4.36 -14.17
C TYR A 217 11.77 -5.46 -13.56
N MET A 218 11.56 -6.54 -14.30
CA MET A 218 10.70 -7.65 -13.87
C MET A 218 11.40 -8.98 -14.04
N GLU A 219 11.13 -9.92 -13.14
CA GLU A 219 11.47 -11.32 -13.25
C GLU A 219 10.37 -12.20 -12.68
N GLN A 220 10.17 -13.38 -13.24
CA GLN A 220 9.27 -14.40 -12.71
C GLN A 220 10.00 -15.22 -11.64
N GLU A 221 9.33 -15.53 -10.54
CA GLU A 221 9.86 -16.36 -9.46
C GLU A 221 9.50 -17.83 -9.68
N GLY A 222 10.47 -18.61 -10.19
CA GLY A 222 10.25 -20.02 -10.50
C GLY A 222 9.28 -20.24 -11.66
N GLU A 223 8.43 -21.27 -11.55
CA GLU A 223 7.40 -21.62 -12.53
C GLU A 223 6.00 -21.11 -12.12
N ASP A 224 5.89 -20.49 -10.94
CA ASP A 224 4.65 -19.99 -10.40
C ASP A 224 4.22 -18.67 -11.07
N LEU A 225 2.94 -18.31 -10.92
CA LEU A 225 2.39 -17.02 -11.35
C LEU A 225 2.77 -15.90 -10.35
N VAL A 226 4.06 -15.82 -10.02
CA VAL A 226 4.65 -14.88 -9.07
C VAL A 226 5.74 -14.08 -9.76
N TYR A 227 5.64 -12.76 -9.68
CA TYR A 227 6.55 -11.85 -10.35
C TYR A 227 7.13 -10.85 -9.36
N ASN A 228 8.43 -10.60 -9.45
CA ASN A 228 9.12 -9.55 -8.73
C ASN A 228 9.38 -8.38 -9.67
N VAL A 229 9.13 -7.16 -9.19
CA VAL A 229 9.30 -5.92 -9.95
C VAL A 229 10.16 -4.96 -9.12
N ARG A 230 11.11 -4.31 -9.78
CA ARG A 230 11.93 -3.22 -9.24
C ARG A 230 11.76 -1.99 -10.09
N ILE A 231 11.52 -0.84 -9.45
CA ILE A 231 11.44 0.46 -10.12
C ILE A 231 12.66 1.29 -9.76
N VAL A 232 13.32 1.83 -10.78
CA VAL A 232 14.56 2.59 -10.66
C VAL A 232 14.43 3.90 -11.44
N ARG A 233 14.89 5.02 -10.85
CA ARG A 233 14.99 6.32 -11.52
C ARG A 233 16.18 6.36 -12.47
N THR A 234 16.20 7.37 -13.35
CA THR A 234 17.29 7.59 -14.32
C THR A 234 18.68 7.70 -13.67
N ASP A 235 18.75 8.20 -12.45
CA ASP A 235 20.00 8.31 -11.68
C ASP A 235 20.48 6.99 -11.05
N GLY A 236 19.76 5.89 -11.30
CA GLY A 236 20.04 4.57 -10.74
C GLY A 236 19.48 4.33 -9.34
N THR A 237 18.78 5.31 -8.74
CA THR A 237 18.17 5.16 -7.43
C THR A 237 16.96 4.22 -7.51
N GLU A 238 16.94 3.18 -6.69
CA GLU A 238 15.81 2.28 -6.55
C GLU A 238 14.69 2.96 -5.75
N CYS A 239 13.49 3.08 -6.34
CA CYS A 239 12.31 3.66 -5.69
C CYS A 239 11.54 2.63 -4.89
N CYS A 240 11.30 1.45 -5.46
CA CYS A 240 10.56 0.40 -4.79
C CYS A 240 10.85 -0.99 -5.35
N ARG A 241 10.48 -2.00 -4.57
CA ARG A 241 10.36 -3.40 -4.99
C ARG A 241 8.98 -3.92 -4.68
N SER A 242 8.43 -4.70 -5.59
CA SER A 242 7.11 -5.30 -5.47
C SER A 242 7.17 -6.78 -5.80
N LYS A 243 6.23 -7.53 -5.21
CA LYS A 243 5.94 -8.92 -5.55
C LYS A 243 4.46 -9.02 -5.86
N VAL A 244 4.13 -9.58 -7.01
CA VAL A 244 2.74 -9.75 -7.46
C VAL A 244 2.50 -11.24 -7.68
N SER A 245 1.47 -11.77 -7.03
CA SER A 245 1.06 -13.16 -7.20
C SER A 245 -0.33 -13.21 -7.83
N PHE A 246 -0.48 -14.03 -8.86
CA PHE A 246 -1.73 -14.24 -9.56
C PHE A 246 -2.28 -15.65 -9.35
N ILE A 247 -3.57 -15.81 -9.54
CA ILE A 247 -4.29 -17.08 -9.61
C ILE A 247 -5.17 -17.08 -10.86
N ALA A 248 -5.63 -18.26 -11.30
CA ALA A 248 -6.62 -18.32 -12.37
C ALA A 248 -7.87 -17.50 -12.01
N ALA A 249 -8.35 -16.69 -12.96
CA ALA A 249 -9.58 -15.92 -12.79
C ALA A 249 -10.80 -16.87 -12.64
N ARG A 250 -11.71 -16.51 -11.72
CA ARG A 250 -12.97 -17.26 -11.47
C ARG A 250 -14.14 -16.57 -12.09
#